data_3e57eb81ca946c4c2f6d7c3d9f42938d
#
_entry.id   3e57eb81ca946c4c2f6d7c3d9f42938d
#
_cell.length_a   1.000
_cell.length_b   1.000
_cell.length_c   1.000
_cell.angle_alpha   90.00
_cell.angle_beta   90.00
_cell.angle_gamma   90.00
#
_symmetry.space_group_name_H-M   'P 1'
#
loop_
_entity.id
_entity.type
_entity.pdbx_description
1 polymer ?
#
loop_
_entity_poly.entity_id
_entity_poly.type
_entity_poly.pdbx_seq_one_letter_code
_entity_poly.pdbx_strand_id
1 'polypeptide(L)'
;RDLGKARTIKAVPKMSALFSSLSARIYVLVALAVVSAASLTYFLLDRASNEAYDLRMGELRHVTDIARSHLEAYNARVEAGEMSLEEAKTAVVQILNDLRFGDNGYVYAFDSNIVYAVHPFRPQWIGAESQRDLKDVHGNKIFDTILGSLDAEGHSESTIYFENPATKAVEPKLTYAQYYQPWDWYLGTGAYVNDIEADIARMRIEALVGLGVVLAILVGVSALILRATLPPLNALKARMASMADGDLDS
;
A
#
# COMPACT_ATOMS: atom_id res chain seq x y z
N ARG A 1 -40.77 4.43 50.42
CA ARG A 1 -40.46 3.06 49.90
C ARG A 1 -40.85 3.04 48.43
N ASP A 2 -39.86 3.39 47.61
CA ASP A 2 -39.99 3.34 46.15
C ASP A 2 -39.16 2.15 45.68
N LEU A 3 -39.83 1.18 45.14
CA LEU A 3 -39.22 -0.02 44.58
C LEU A 3 -39.34 0.00 43.05
N GLY A 4 -38.18 0.22 42.39
CA GLY A 4 -37.82 -0.52 41.21
C GLY A 4 -38.66 -0.34 39.93
N LYS A 5 -38.36 0.69 39.12
CA LYS A 5 -38.67 0.66 37.69
C LYS A 5 -37.70 -0.29 36.99
N ALA A 6 -38.14 -1.52 36.72
CA ALA A 6 -37.44 -2.45 35.84
C ALA A 6 -37.32 -1.85 34.43
N ARG A 7 -36.11 -1.61 33.98
CA ARG A 7 -35.81 -1.28 32.56
C ARG A 7 -36.13 -2.50 31.72
N THR A 8 -37.19 -2.40 30.93
CA THR A 8 -37.52 -3.39 29.89
C THR A 8 -36.39 -3.36 28.83
N ILE A 9 -35.59 -4.40 28.83
CA ILE A 9 -34.60 -4.62 27.76
C ILE A 9 -35.39 -4.88 26.48
N LYS A 10 -35.30 -3.96 25.50
CA LYS A 10 -35.87 -4.17 24.16
C LYS A 10 -35.27 -5.46 23.60
N ALA A 11 -36.12 -6.47 23.40
CA ALA A 11 -35.71 -7.74 22.81
C ALA A 11 -35.08 -7.50 21.43
N VAL A 12 -33.89 -8.03 21.20
CA VAL A 12 -33.23 -8.10 19.89
C VAL A 12 -34.19 -8.83 18.94
N PRO A 13 -34.56 -8.25 17.77
CA PRO A 13 -35.49 -8.92 16.85
C PRO A 13 -34.89 -10.27 16.45
N LYS A 14 -35.71 -11.33 16.62
CA LYS A 14 -35.31 -12.69 16.24
C LYS A 14 -34.95 -12.71 14.78
N MET A 15 -33.77 -13.22 14.42
CA MET A 15 -33.24 -13.32 13.04
C MET A 15 -34.24 -13.97 12.06
N SER A 16 -35.20 -14.79 12.56
CA SER A 16 -36.30 -15.36 11.79
C SER A 16 -37.28 -14.32 11.21
N ALA A 17 -37.38 -13.12 11.79
CA ALA A 17 -38.25 -12.06 11.28
C ALA A 17 -37.67 -11.37 10.02
N LEU A 18 -36.35 -11.37 9.84
CA LEU A 18 -35.67 -10.85 8.67
C LEU A 18 -35.94 -11.64 7.37
N PHE A 19 -36.38 -12.90 7.50
CA PHE A 19 -36.66 -13.78 6.36
C PHE A 19 -38.15 -14.02 6.13
N SER A 20 -39.04 -13.35 6.87
CA SER A 20 -40.48 -13.59 6.84
C SER A 20 -41.20 -12.99 5.64
N SER A 21 -40.66 -11.94 5.01
CA SER A 21 -41.27 -11.29 3.84
C SER A 21 -40.40 -11.38 2.59
N LEU A 22 -41.00 -11.39 1.40
CA LEU A 22 -40.31 -11.39 0.11
C LEU A 22 -39.37 -10.17 -0.01
N SER A 23 -39.82 -9.00 0.42
CA SER A 23 -39.04 -7.77 0.41
C SER A 23 -37.77 -7.90 1.24
N ALA A 24 -37.87 -8.47 2.45
CA ALA A 24 -36.73 -8.66 3.35
C ALA A 24 -35.66 -9.60 2.73
N ARG A 25 -36.11 -10.66 2.05
CA ARG A 25 -35.21 -11.60 1.36
C ARG A 25 -34.45 -10.91 0.24
N ILE A 26 -35.14 -10.06 -0.58
CA ILE A 26 -34.52 -9.29 -1.67
C ILE A 26 -33.49 -8.32 -1.09
N TYR A 27 -33.80 -7.57 -0.04
CA TYR A 27 -32.85 -6.63 0.57
C TYR A 27 -31.63 -7.35 1.18
N VAL A 28 -31.80 -8.53 1.77
CA VAL A 28 -30.69 -9.34 2.28
C VAL A 28 -29.78 -9.79 1.14
N LEU A 29 -30.34 -10.24 0.02
CA LEU A 29 -29.56 -10.62 -1.16
C LEU A 29 -28.79 -9.43 -1.75
N VAL A 30 -29.42 -8.26 -1.83
CA VAL A 30 -28.78 -7.02 -2.28
C VAL A 30 -27.66 -6.63 -1.33
N ALA A 31 -27.88 -6.67 -0.02
CA ALA A 31 -26.87 -6.37 0.98
C ALA A 31 -25.68 -7.32 0.88
N LEU A 32 -25.92 -8.63 0.72
CA LEU A 32 -24.86 -9.62 0.48
C LEU A 32 -24.06 -9.34 -0.80
N ALA A 33 -24.74 -9.00 -1.90
CA ALA A 33 -24.09 -8.67 -3.16
C ALA A 33 -23.20 -7.42 -3.03
N VAL A 34 -23.68 -6.39 -2.33
CA VAL A 34 -22.92 -5.16 -2.07
C VAL A 34 -21.69 -5.44 -1.19
N VAL A 35 -21.87 -6.18 -0.09
CA VAL A 35 -20.75 -6.54 0.78
C VAL A 35 -19.71 -7.38 0.03
N SER A 36 -20.15 -8.34 -0.78
CA SER A 36 -19.25 -9.15 -1.59
C SER A 36 -18.47 -8.30 -2.63
N ALA A 37 -19.16 -7.39 -3.32
CA ALA A 37 -18.52 -6.48 -4.28
C ALA A 37 -17.53 -5.55 -3.58
N ALA A 38 -17.89 -4.95 -2.45
CA ALA A 38 -17.00 -4.10 -1.68
C ALA A 38 -15.75 -4.84 -1.17
N SER A 39 -15.93 -6.07 -0.67
CA SER A 39 -14.84 -6.92 -0.21
C SER A 39 -13.89 -7.30 -1.35
N LEU A 40 -14.43 -7.65 -2.52
CA LEU A 40 -13.62 -7.95 -3.70
C LEU A 40 -12.85 -6.72 -4.18
N THR A 41 -13.51 -5.56 -4.24
CA THR A 41 -12.88 -4.29 -4.61
C THR A 41 -11.72 -3.94 -3.67
N TYR A 42 -11.95 -4.06 -2.36
CA TYR A 42 -10.90 -3.83 -1.36
C TYR A 42 -9.70 -4.78 -1.57
N PHE A 43 -9.98 -6.07 -1.74
CA PHE A 43 -8.93 -7.08 -1.97
C PHE A 43 -8.12 -6.80 -3.24
N LEU A 44 -8.78 -6.43 -4.34
CA LEU A 44 -8.08 -6.12 -5.59
C LEU A 44 -7.23 -4.84 -5.48
N LEU A 45 -7.72 -3.81 -4.81
CA LEU A 45 -6.96 -2.58 -4.56
C LEU A 45 -5.75 -2.80 -3.66
N ASP A 46 -5.92 -3.58 -2.59
CA ASP A 46 -4.84 -3.95 -1.69
C ASP A 46 -3.74 -4.73 -2.43
N ARG A 47 -4.15 -5.72 -3.22
CA ARG A 47 -3.23 -6.50 -4.05
C ARG A 47 -2.49 -5.64 -5.08
N ALA A 48 -3.19 -4.77 -5.81
CA ALA A 48 -2.58 -3.87 -6.79
C ALA A 48 -1.58 -2.90 -6.13
N SER A 49 -1.91 -2.41 -4.95
CA SER A 49 -1.00 -1.57 -4.15
C SER A 49 0.29 -2.33 -3.80
N ASN A 50 0.16 -3.51 -3.20
CA ASN A 50 1.32 -4.31 -2.79
C ASN A 50 2.19 -4.68 -4.00
N GLU A 51 1.59 -5.08 -5.12
CA GLU A 51 2.31 -5.40 -6.35
C GLU A 51 3.10 -4.21 -6.91
N ALA A 52 2.53 -3.00 -6.86
CA ALA A 52 3.22 -1.78 -7.30
C ALA A 52 4.46 -1.47 -6.42
N TYR A 53 4.35 -1.63 -5.09
CA TYR A 53 5.48 -1.47 -4.18
C TYR A 53 6.53 -2.56 -4.39
N ASP A 54 6.12 -3.82 -4.56
CA ASP A 54 7.04 -4.95 -4.79
C ASP A 54 7.82 -4.79 -6.10
N LEU A 55 7.16 -4.34 -7.17
CA LEU A 55 7.81 -4.05 -8.45
C LEU A 55 8.86 -2.93 -8.29
N ARG A 56 8.52 -1.85 -7.58
CA ARG A 56 9.45 -0.75 -7.32
C ARG A 56 10.63 -1.21 -6.46
N MET A 57 10.39 -2.03 -5.45
CA MET A 57 11.46 -2.61 -4.63
C MET A 57 12.36 -3.54 -5.46
N GLY A 58 11.78 -4.34 -6.35
CA GLY A 58 12.53 -5.18 -7.29
C GLY A 58 13.47 -4.36 -8.19
N GLU A 59 13.00 -3.20 -8.69
CA GLU A 59 13.83 -2.25 -9.45
C GLU A 59 15.01 -1.74 -8.62
N LEU A 60 14.77 -1.35 -7.36
CA LEU A 60 15.82 -0.88 -6.45
C LEU A 60 16.87 -1.96 -6.17
N ARG A 61 16.44 -3.20 -5.94
CA ARG A 61 17.35 -4.34 -5.77
C ARG A 61 18.24 -4.51 -7.00
N HIS A 62 17.67 -4.56 -8.21
CA HIS A 62 18.44 -4.72 -9.45
C HIS A 62 19.47 -3.62 -9.66
N VAL A 63 19.10 -2.36 -9.39
CA VAL A 63 20.06 -1.22 -9.50
C VAL A 63 21.19 -1.36 -8.49
N THR A 64 20.89 -1.78 -7.26
CA THR A 64 21.91 -1.99 -6.22
C THR A 64 22.83 -3.17 -6.57
N ASP A 65 22.30 -4.25 -7.17
CA ASP A 65 23.11 -5.38 -7.66
C ASP A 65 24.06 -4.96 -8.78
N ILE A 66 23.60 -4.10 -9.70
CA ILE A 66 24.47 -3.51 -10.74
C ILE A 66 25.58 -2.66 -10.09
N ALA A 67 25.24 -1.80 -9.14
CA ALA A 67 26.21 -1.01 -8.40
C ALA A 67 27.23 -1.90 -7.67
N ARG A 68 26.77 -2.95 -6.99
CA ARG A 68 27.61 -3.93 -6.31
C ARG A 68 28.57 -4.65 -7.28
N SER A 69 28.11 -5.02 -8.46
CA SER A 69 28.95 -5.70 -9.45
C SER A 69 30.18 -4.87 -9.86
N HIS A 70 30.06 -3.53 -9.87
CA HIS A 70 31.21 -2.66 -10.08
C HIS A 70 32.18 -2.71 -8.91
N LEU A 71 31.70 -2.71 -7.66
CA LEU A 71 32.58 -2.88 -6.48
C LEU A 71 33.31 -4.21 -6.53
N GLU A 72 32.61 -5.29 -6.85
CA GLU A 72 33.21 -6.64 -6.96
C GLU A 72 34.28 -6.70 -8.05
N ALA A 73 34.00 -6.13 -9.24
CA ALA A 73 34.96 -6.09 -10.32
C ALA A 73 36.24 -5.30 -9.98
N TYR A 74 36.09 -4.17 -9.30
CA TYR A 74 37.26 -3.37 -8.88
C TYR A 74 37.97 -3.99 -7.68
N ASN A 75 37.26 -4.62 -6.74
CA ASN A 75 37.86 -5.35 -5.63
C ASN A 75 38.70 -6.53 -6.13
N ALA A 76 38.25 -7.27 -7.14
CA ALA A 76 39.03 -8.36 -7.75
C ALA A 76 40.37 -7.86 -8.32
N ARG A 77 40.41 -6.64 -8.89
CA ARG A 77 41.66 -6.01 -9.36
C ARG A 77 42.59 -5.59 -8.22
N VAL A 78 42.01 -5.17 -7.09
CA VAL A 78 42.80 -4.89 -5.88
C VAL A 78 43.42 -6.18 -5.35
N GLU A 79 42.64 -7.28 -5.26
CA GLU A 79 43.13 -8.59 -4.84
C GLU A 79 44.21 -9.17 -5.78
N ALA A 80 44.11 -8.89 -7.08
CA ALA A 80 45.12 -9.24 -8.08
C ALA A 80 46.38 -8.37 -8.01
N GLY A 81 46.39 -7.30 -7.19
CA GLY A 81 47.50 -6.36 -7.08
C GLY A 81 47.64 -5.40 -8.27
N GLU A 82 46.62 -5.27 -9.10
CA GLU A 82 46.60 -4.38 -10.28
C GLU A 82 46.42 -2.90 -9.90
N MET A 83 45.81 -2.64 -8.74
CA MET A 83 45.54 -1.30 -8.24
C MET A 83 45.40 -1.30 -6.72
N SER A 84 45.54 -0.13 -6.10
CA SER A 84 45.29 0.05 -4.68
C SER A 84 43.78 0.12 -4.38
N LEU A 85 43.38 -0.13 -3.14
CA LEU A 85 41.99 0.01 -2.69
C LEU A 85 41.47 1.44 -2.88
N GLU A 86 42.30 2.45 -2.62
CA GLU A 86 41.92 3.87 -2.77
C GLU A 86 41.68 4.26 -4.24
N GLU A 87 42.48 3.73 -5.16
CA GLU A 87 42.26 3.92 -6.61
C GLU A 87 40.97 3.22 -7.03
N ALA A 88 40.69 2.01 -6.54
CA ALA A 88 39.46 1.29 -6.81
C ALA A 88 38.23 2.06 -6.30
N LYS A 89 38.25 2.50 -5.04
CA LYS A 89 37.18 3.32 -4.45
C LYS A 89 36.94 4.60 -5.23
N THR A 90 38.02 5.31 -5.60
CA THR A 90 37.89 6.56 -6.40
C THR A 90 37.24 6.32 -7.75
N ALA A 91 37.61 5.25 -8.45
CA ALA A 91 37.01 4.91 -9.73
C ALA A 91 35.53 4.55 -9.61
N VAL A 92 35.18 3.75 -8.59
CA VAL A 92 33.78 3.35 -8.35
C VAL A 92 32.91 4.52 -7.90
N VAL A 93 33.44 5.44 -7.08
CA VAL A 93 32.72 6.67 -6.71
C VAL A 93 32.27 7.45 -7.94
N GLN A 94 33.12 7.58 -8.97
CA GLN A 94 32.77 8.26 -10.23
C GLN A 94 31.63 7.52 -10.95
N ILE A 95 31.72 6.19 -11.06
CA ILE A 95 30.69 5.36 -11.70
C ILE A 95 29.35 5.51 -10.97
N LEU A 96 29.34 5.38 -9.65
CA LEU A 96 28.12 5.46 -8.86
C LEU A 96 27.52 6.86 -8.84
N ASN A 97 28.36 7.91 -8.86
CA ASN A 97 27.88 9.30 -8.97
C ASN A 97 27.15 9.59 -10.28
N ASP A 98 27.50 8.88 -11.36
CA ASP A 98 26.88 9.06 -12.68
C ASP A 98 25.69 8.12 -12.91
N LEU A 99 25.55 7.08 -12.09
CA LEU A 99 24.47 6.10 -12.22
C LEU A 99 23.12 6.72 -11.86
N ARG A 100 22.20 6.74 -12.82
CA ARG A 100 20.83 7.24 -12.69
C ARG A 100 19.86 6.20 -13.22
N PHE A 101 18.65 6.17 -12.64
CA PHE A 101 17.56 5.31 -13.09
C PHE A 101 16.21 5.96 -12.80
N GLY A 102 15.18 5.59 -13.57
CA GLY A 102 13.89 6.25 -13.51
C GLY A 102 14.02 7.77 -13.64
N ASP A 103 13.06 8.50 -13.05
CA ASP A 103 13.05 9.97 -13.15
C ASP A 103 14.06 10.64 -12.20
N ASN A 104 14.18 10.13 -10.98
CA ASN A 104 14.97 10.77 -9.91
C ASN A 104 15.82 9.77 -9.11
N GLY A 105 15.99 8.55 -9.60
CA GLY A 105 16.73 7.49 -8.92
C GLY A 105 18.24 7.72 -8.97
N TYR A 106 18.92 7.42 -7.86
CA TYR A 106 20.37 7.51 -7.73
C TYR A 106 20.87 6.50 -6.71
N VAL A 107 22.18 6.20 -6.81
CA VAL A 107 22.88 5.35 -5.84
C VAL A 107 23.65 6.24 -4.87
N TYR A 108 23.68 5.84 -3.62
CA TYR A 108 24.52 6.43 -2.59
C TYR A 108 25.30 5.31 -1.85
N ALA A 109 26.40 5.69 -1.22
CA ALA A 109 27.15 4.76 -0.37
C ALA A 109 27.63 5.47 0.89
N PHE A 110 27.60 4.74 2.02
CA PHE A 110 28.14 5.21 3.31
C PHE A 110 28.81 4.04 4.04
N ASP A 111 29.74 4.36 4.94
CA ASP A 111 30.44 3.35 5.75
C ASP A 111 29.68 3.02 7.06
N SER A 112 30.22 2.11 7.87
CA SER A 112 29.65 1.71 9.17
C SER A 112 29.57 2.87 10.18
N ASN A 113 30.34 3.94 9.99
CA ASN A 113 30.27 5.16 10.79
C ASN A 113 29.22 6.15 10.26
N ILE A 114 28.52 5.80 9.16
CA ILE A 114 27.54 6.64 8.47
C ILE A 114 28.21 7.93 7.92
N VAL A 115 29.39 7.78 7.38
CA VAL A 115 30.09 8.78 6.57
C VAL A 115 29.86 8.44 5.10
N TYR A 116 29.32 9.38 4.34
CA TYR A 116 29.05 9.15 2.92
C TYR A 116 30.34 9.07 2.10
N ALA A 117 30.45 8.01 1.30
CA ALA A 117 31.44 7.87 0.24
C ALA A 117 30.88 8.36 -1.12
N VAL A 118 29.56 8.21 -1.33
CA VAL A 118 28.88 8.62 -2.57
C VAL A 118 27.53 9.24 -2.21
N HIS A 119 27.24 10.44 -2.70
CA HIS A 119 25.90 11.02 -2.68
C HIS A 119 25.75 12.10 -3.76
N PRO A 120 25.16 11.79 -4.93
CA PRO A 120 25.17 12.68 -6.11
C PRO A 120 24.55 14.06 -5.88
N PHE A 121 23.53 14.16 -5.01
CA PHE A 121 22.81 15.41 -4.75
C PHE A 121 23.24 16.12 -3.46
N ARG A 122 24.17 15.53 -2.69
CA ARG A 122 24.67 16.09 -1.43
C ARG A 122 26.20 15.94 -1.34
N PRO A 123 26.96 16.50 -2.30
CA PRO A 123 28.42 16.34 -2.33
C PRO A 123 29.10 16.85 -1.08
N GLN A 124 28.47 17.79 -0.34
CA GLN A 124 28.97 18.32 0.93
C GLN A 124 28.94 17.29 2.08
N TRP A 125 28.25 16.16 1.91
CA TRP A 125 28.22 15.08 2.91
C TRP A 125 29.33 14.06 2.72
N ILE A 126 29.97 14.05 1.56
CA ILE A 126 31.02 13.08 1.22
C ILE A 126 32.26 13.36 2.09
N GLY A 127 32.68 12.37 2.88
CA GLY A 127 33.80 12.46 3.79
C GLY A 127 33.62 13.45 4.95
N ALA A 128 32.41 14.03 5.11
CA ALA A 128 32.08 14.95 6.20
C ALA A 128 31.78 14.20 7.51
N GLU A 129 31.32 14.91 8.52
CA GLU A 129 30.89 14.30 9.79
C GLU A 129 29.76 13.28 9.55
N SER A 130 29.68 12.28 10.47
CA SER A 130 28.68 11.25 10.45
C SER A 130 27.25 11.82 10.40
N GLN A 131 26.41 11.28 9.54
CA GLN A 131 25.01 11.67 9.39
C GLN A 131 24.07 10.85 10.30
N ARG A 132 24.59 10.16 11.30
CA ARG A 132 23.83 9.26 12.22
C ARG A 132 22.60 9.93 12.84
N ASP A 133 22.68 11.20 13.14
CA ASP A 133 21.59 11.95 13.80
C ASP A 133 20.61 12.62 12.83
N LEU A 134 20.76 12.35 11.52
CA LEU A 134 19.83 12.87 10.51
C LEU A 134 18.44 12.29 10.75
N LYS A 135 17.45 13.20 10.88
CA LYS A 135 16.06 12.85 11.14
C LYS A 135 15.17 13.21 9.97
N ASP A 136 14.13 12.43 9.81
CA ASP A 136 13.01 12.75 8.92
C ASP A 136 12.05 13.77 9.54
N VAL A 137 11.01 14.16 8.81
CA VAL A 137 9.97 15.13 9.26
C VAL A 137 9.13 14.61 10.43
N HIS A 138 9.15 13.32 10.72
CA HIS A 138 8.46 12.68 11.84
C HIS A 138 9.37 12.53 13.06
N GLY A 139 10.64 12.95 12.95
CA GLY A 139 11.63 12.85 14.02
C GLY A 139 12.34 11.50 14.10
N ASN A 140 12.08 10.57 13.19
CA ASN A 140 12.76 9.27 13.15
C ASN A 140 14.17 9.44 12.60
N LYS A 141 15.13 8.77 13.20
CA LYS A 141 16.50 8.72 12.67
C LYS A 141 16.52 7.84 11.41
N ILE A 142 16.88 8.44 10.29
CA ILE A 142 16.84 7.78 8.97
C ILE A 142 17.73 6.53 8.95
N PHE A 143 18.93 6.63 9.50
CA PHE A 143 19.87 5.51 9.51
C PHE A 143 19.50 4.41 10.50
N ASP A 144 18.84 4.74 11.63
CA ASP A 144 18.29 3.73 12.52
C ASP A 144 17.17 2.93 11.83
N THR A 145 16.37 3.58 10.97
CA THR A 145 15.36 2.91 10.16
C THR A 145 16.02 1.99 9.11
N ILE A 146 17.01 2.48 8.36
CA ILE A 146 17.68 1.70 7.32
C ILE A 146 18.46 0.53 7.94
N LEU A 147 19.30 0.78 8.94
CA LEU A 147 20.14 -0.26 9.54
C LEU A 147 19.36 -1.23 10.43
N GLY A 148 18.24 -0.76 11.03
CA GLY A 148 17.34 -1.59 11.82
C GLY A 148 16.54 -2.60 11.03
N SER A 149 16.43 -2.43 9.71
CA SER A 149 15.76 -3.35 8.80
C SER A 149 16.71 -4.30 8.06
N LEU A 150 18.01 -4.34 8.44
CA LEU A 150 18.95 -5.28 7.85
C LEU A 150 18.56 -6.72 8.16
N ASP A 151 18.49 -7.55 7.14
CA ASP A 151 18.33 -8.99 7.24
C ASP A 151 19.68 -9.72 7.52
N ALA A 152 19.64 -11.06 7.58
CA ALA A 152 20.82 -11.88 7.84
C ALA A 152 21.87 -11.82 6.72
N GLU A 153 21.45 -11.50 5.51
CA GLU A 153 22.28 -11.34 4.31
C GLU A 153 22.86 -9.93 4.18
N GLY A 154 22.46 -8.99 5.06
CA GLY A 154 22.90 -7.59 5.05
C GLY A 154 22.13 -6.72 4.07
N HIS A 155 20.89 -7.10 3.74
CA HIS A 155 19.96 -6.30 2.92
C HIS A 155 18.98 -5.55 3.80
N SER A 156 18.62 -4.34 3.40
CA SER A 156 17.65 -3.51 4.10
C SER A 156 16.61 -2.99 3.13
N GLU A 157 15.34 -3.13 3.51
CA GLU A 157 14.20 -2.55 2.83
C GLU A 157 13.45 -1.66 3.82
N SER A 158 13.29 -0.40 3.46
CA SER A 158 12.64 0.56 4.35
C SER A 158 12.00 1.71 3.60
N THR A 159 11.08 2.40 4.26
CA THR A 159 10.52 3.65 3.77
C THR A 159 10.94 4.76 4.72
N ILE A 160 11.53 5.82 4.16
CA ILE A 160 11.94 7.03 4.89
C ILE A 160 11.27 8.24 4.27
N TYR A 161 11.19 9.36 4.99
CA TYR A 161 10.80 10.64 4.42
C TYR A 161 12.03 11.46 4.13
N PHE A 162 12.22 11.84 2.86
CA PHE A 162 13.42 12.54 2.42
C PHE A 162 13.10 13.59 1.37
N GLU A 163 13.92 14.66 1.31
CA GLU A 163 13.75 15.72 0.31
C GLU A 163 14.00 15.17 -1.10
N ASN A 164 12.99 15.27 -1.95
CA ASN A 164 13.10 14.94 -3.37
C ASN A 164 13.92 16.02 -4.09
N PRO A 165 15.04 15.66 -4.73
CA PRO A 165 15.92 16.64 -5.37
C PRO A 165 15.25 17.40 -6.53
N ALA A 166 14.22 16.85 -7.15
CA ALA A 166 13.49 17.48 -8.26
C ALA A 166 12.41 18.45 -7.77
N THR A 167 11.57 18.04 -6.80
CA THR A 167 10.42 18.82 -6.30
C THR A 167 10.76 19.72 -5.12
N LYS A 168 11.88 19.42 -4.42
CA LYS A 168 12.27 20.03 -3.13
C LYS A 168 11.29 19.78 -1.99
N ALA A 169 10.29 18.95 -2.22
CA ALA A 169 9.36 18.51 -1.19
C ALA A 169 9.93 17.31 -0.40
N VAL A 170 9.55 17.20 0.86
CA VAL A 170 9.83 15.99 1.65
C VAL A 170 8.74 14.97 1.36
N GLU A 171 9.14 13.84 0.82
CA GLU A 171 8.25 12.84 0.26
C GLU A 171 8.64 11.44 0.76
N PRO A 172 7.69 10.48 0.80
CA PRO A 172 8.02 9.10 1.12
C PRO A 172 8.93 8.51 0.05
N LYS A 173 10.04 7.95 0.50
CA LYS A 173 11.07 7.33 -0.33
C LYS A 173 11.25 5.88 0.10
N LEU A 174 10.92 4.98 -0.81
CA LEU A 174 11.24 3.56 -0.67
C LEU A 174 12.75 3.41 -0.85
N THR A 175 13.43 2.72 0.06
CA THR A 175 14.87 2.56 0.03
C THR A 175 15.25 1.09 0.12
N TYR A 176 16.27 0.72 -0.64
CA TYR A 176 16.95 -0.55 -0.54
C TYR A 176 18.43 -0.28 -0.29
N ALA A 177 19.04 -1.00 0.66
CA ALA A 177 20.46 -0.92 0.92
C ALA A 177 21.06 -2.32 1.09
N GLN A 178 22.34 -2.47 0.72
CA GLN A 178 23.07 -3.71 0.79
C GLN A 178 24.49 -3.48 1.32
N TYR A 179 24.89 -4.27 2.32
CA TYR A 179 26.23 -4.18 2.89
C TYR A 179 27.27 -4.91 2.03
N TYR A 180 28.36 -4.21 1.71
CA TYR A 180 29.50 -4.75 1.01
C TYR A 180 30.72 -4.76 1.95
N GLN A 181 30.93 -5.89 2.62
CA GLN A 181 31.92 -6.08 3.68
C GLN A 181 33.35 -5.74 3.27
N PRO A 182 33.88 -6.09 2.06
CA PRO A 182 35.29 -5.84 1.75
C PRO A 182 35.70 -4.36 1.81
N TRP A 183 34.75 -3.44 1.57
CA TRP A 183 35.00 -1.99 1.59
C TRP A 183 34.38 -1.28 2.78
N ASP A 184 33.66 -2.01 3.64
CA ASP A 184 32.82 -1.47 4.72
C ASP A 184 31.81 -0.44 4.19
N TRP A 185 31.14 -0.74 3.06
CA TRP A 185 30.17 0.15 2.47
C TRP A 185 28.77 -0.44 2.48
N TYR A 186 27.81 0.39 2.83
CA TYR A 186 26.39 0.19 2.54
C TYR A 186 26.07 0.89 1.23
N LEU A 187 25.76 0.12 0.20
CA LEU A 187 25.26 0.62 -1.06
C LEU A 187 23.76 0.79 -0.91
N GLY A 188 23.27 1.99 -1.15
CA GLY A 188 21.85 2.27 -1.06
C GLY A 188 21.32 2.95 -2.30
N THR A 189 20.05 2.73 -2.55
CA THR A 189 19.28 3.43 -3.56
C THR A 189 17.87 3.69 -3.03
N GLY A 190 17.08 4.48 -3.77
CA GLY A 190 15.71 4.69 -3.40
C GLY A 190 14.93 5.44 -4.46
N ALA A 191 13.63 5.19 -4.47
CA ALA A 191 12.68 5.86 -5.34
C ALA A 191 11.59 6.54 -4.52
N TYR A 192 11.19 7.73 -4.94
CA TYR A 192 10.01 8.41 -4.39
C TYR A 192 8.75 7.72 -4.92
N VAL A 193 7.76 7.52 -4.06
CA VAL A 193 6.58 6.70 -4.37
C VAL A 193 5.29 7.51 -4.49
N ASN A 194 5.40 8.81 -4.66
CA ASN A 194 4.24 9.70 -4.82
C ASN A 194 3.41 9.38 -6.07
N ASP A 195 4.05 8.92 -7.14
CA ASP A 195 3.39 8.43 -8.35
C ASP A 195 2.51 7.22 -8.03
N ILE A 196 3.05 6.24 -7.30
CA ILE A 196 2.33 5.04 -6.86
C ILE A 196 1.15 5.44 -5.95
N GLU A 197 1.38 6.33 -4.97
CA GLU A 197 0.33 6.80 -4.05
C GLU A 197 -0.78 7.54 -4.79
N ALA A 198 -0.43 8.38 -5.77
CA ALA A 198 -1.40 9.11 -6.61
C ALA A 198 -2.23 8.15 -7.47
N ASP A 199 -1.62 7.13 -8.06
CA ASP A 199 -2.31 6.13 -8.88
C ASP A 199 -3.23 5.26 -8.03
N ILE A 200 -2.79 4.82 -6.84
CA ILE A 200 -3.64 4.10 -5.88
C ILE A 200 -4.83 4.95 -5.44
N ALA A 201 -4.61 6.25 -5.16
CA ALA A 201 -5.68 7.16 -4.78
C ALA A 201 -6.71 7.30 -5.92
N ARG A 202 -6.26 7.41 -7.16
CA ARG A 202 -7.14 7.45 -8.36
C ARG A 202 -7.93 6.17 -8.49
N MET A 203 -7.28 4.99 -8.42
CA MET A 203 -7.95 3.70 -8.47
C MET A 203 -9.00 3.53 -7.37
N ARG A 204 -8.74 4.04 -6.15
CA ARG A 204 -9.72 4.03 -5.05
C ARG A 204 -10.97 4.85 -5.39
N ILE A 205 -10.80 6.04 -5.95
CA ILE A 205 -11.91 6.91 -6.36
C ILE A 205 -12.75 6.24 -7.46
N GLU A 206 -12.09 5.72 -8.49
CA GLU A 206 -12.76 5.02 -9.60
C GLU A 206 -13.53 3.78 -9.09
N ALA A 207 -12.95 3.01 -8.19
CA ALA A 207 -13.59 1.86 -7.57
C ALA A 207 -14.82 2.26 -6.73
N LEU A 208 -14.74 3.34 -5.96
CA LEU A 208 -15.87 3.85 -5.17
C LEU A 208 -17.01 4.33 -6.07
N VAL A 209 -16.69 5.03 -7.16
CA VAL A 209 -17.68 5.46 -8.17
C VAL A 209 -18.34 4.24 -8.82
N GLY A 210 -17.55 3.26 -9.26
CA GLY A 210 -18.07 2.02 -9.84
C GLY A 210 -18.97 1.25 -8.88
N LEU A 211 -18.56 1.11 -7.61
CA LEU A 211 -19.38 0.47 -6.57
C LEU A 211 -20.68 1.23 -6.32
N GLY A 212 -20.65 2.57 -6.33
CA GLY A 212 -21.84 3.42 -6.23
C GLY A 212 -22.83 3.21 -7.36
N VAL A 213 -22.35 3.09 -8.61
CA VAL A 213 -23.17 2.81 -9.79
C VAL A 213 -23.82 1.42 -9.67
N VAL A 214 -23.05 0.39 -9.31
CA VAL A 214 -23.56 -0.96 -9.10
C VAL A 214 -24.66 -0.97 -8.03
N LEU A 215 -24.43 -0.28 -6.91
CA LEU A 215 -25.41 -0.15 -5.84
C LEU A 215 -26.68 0.52 -6.30
N ALA A 216 -26.59 1.62 -7.05
CA ALA A 216 -27.74 2.33 -7.59
C ALA A 216 -28.57 1.44 -8.54
N ILE A 217 -27.92 0.66 -9.39
CA ILE A 217 -28.56 -0.32 -10.30
C ILE A 217 -29.27 -1.41 -9.46
N LEU A 218 -28.60 -2.01 -8.49
CA LEU A 218 -29.17 -3.07 -7.65
C LEU A 218 -30.39 -2.58 -6.87
N VAL A 219 -30.31 -1.39 -6.29
CA VAL A 219 -31.45 -0.78 -5.56
C VAL A 219 -32.60 -0.45 -6.52
N GLY A 220 -32.30 0.12 -7.68
CA GLY A 220 -33.29 0.44 -8.70
C GLY A 220 -34.04 -0.80 -9.22
N VAL A 221 -33.30 -1.83 -9.60
CA VAL A 221 -33.87 -3.12 -10.06
C VAL A 221 -34.69 -3.77 -8.97
N SER A 222 -34.19 -3.78 -7.72
CA SER A 222 -34.91 -4.34 -6.56
C SER A 222 -36.23 -3.60 -6.31
N ALA A 223 -36.22 -2.27 -6.40
CA ALA A 223 -37.43 -1.46 -6.27
C ALA A 223 -38.47 -1.74 -7.36
N LEU A 224 -38.01 -1.92 -8.62
CA LEU A 224 -38.87 -2.29 -9.74
C LEU A 224 -39.51 -3.69 -9.55
N ILE A 225 -38.71 -4.67 -9.14
CA ILE A 225 -39.21 -6.03 -8.85
C ILE A 225 -40.25 -6.00 -7.71
N LEU A 226 -39.98 -5.28 -6.63
CA LEU A 226 -40.89 -5.16 -5.51
C LEU A 226 -42.20 -4.47 -5.93
N ARG A 227 -42.16 -3.41 -6.71
CA ARG A 227 -43.34 -2.71 -7.23
C ARG A 227 -44.16 -3.57 -8.18
N ALA A 228 -43.52 -4.43 -8.95
CA ALA A 228 -44.23 -5.33 -9.88
C ALA A 228 -44.85 -6.55 -9.19
N THR A 229 -44.25 -7.06 -8.12
CA THR A 229 -44.62 -8.34 -7.53
C THR A 229 -45.52 -8.22 -6.27
N LEU A 230 -45.31 -7.19 -5.44
CA LEU A 230 -46.07 -7.06 -4.18
C LEU A 230 -47.57 -6.77 -4.36
N PRO A 231 -48.02 -5.85 -5.25
CA PRO A 231 -49.44 -5.55 -5.42
C PRO A 231 -50.29 -6.76 -5.84
N PRO A 232 -49.91 -7.53 -6.90
CA PRO A 232 -50.70 -8.68 -7.32
C PRO A 232 -50.73 -9.81 -6.26
N LEU A 233 -49.61 -10.01 -5.53
CA LEU A 233 -49.57 -10.97 -4.44
C LEU A 233 -50.49 -10.59 -3.28
N ASN A 234 -50.53 -9.33 -2.91
CA ASN A 234 -51.42 -8.81 -1.87
C ASN A 234 -52.91 -8.90 -2.29
N ALA A 235 -53.19 -8.62 -3.55
CA ALA A 235 -54.55 -8.74 -4.12
C ALA A 235 -55.02 -10.22 -4.09
N LEU A 236 -54.11 -11.14 -4.51
CA LEU A 236 -54.41 -12.59 -4.44
C LEU A 236 -54.62 -13.06 -3.02
N LYS A 237 -53.80 -12.64 -2.07
CA LYS A 237 -53.91 -12.96 -0.66
C LYS A 237 -55.22 -12.43 -0.07
N ALA A 238 -55.65 -11.23 -0.41
CA ALA A 238 -56.91 -10.64 0.00
C ALA A 238 -58.11 -11.44 -0.53
N ARG A 239 -58.11 -11.80 -1.84
CA ARG A 239 -59.14 -12.66 -2.41
C ARG A 239 -59.23 -14.05 -1.79
N MET A 240 -58.12 -14.69 -1.52
CA MET A 240 -58.10 -15.97 -0.82
C MET A 240 -58.63 -15.86 0.61
N ALA A 241 -58.39 -14.75 1.29
CA ALA A 241 -58.94 -14.52 2.63
C ALA A 241 -60.46 -14.30 2.59
N SER A 242 -61.00 -13.52 1.65
CA SER A 242 -62.43 -13.34 1.49
C SER A 242 -63.20 -14.61 1.10
N MET A 243 -62.58 -15.46 0.26
CA MET A 243 -63.12 -16.80 -0.06
C MET A 243 -63.14 -17.72 1.16
N ALA A 244 -62.14 -17.66 2.03
CA ALA A 244 -62.06 -18.46 3.26
C ALA A 244 -63.10 -18.00 4.30
N ASP A 245 -63.51 -16.73 4.27
CA ASP A 245 -64.56 -16.17 5.12
C ASP A 245 -65.99 -16.36 4.55
N GLY A 246 -66.12 -17.06 3.40
CA GLY A 246 -67.39 -17.45 2.81
C GLY A 246 -67.99 -16.46 1.80
N ASP A 247 -67.26 -15.43 1.43
CA ASP A 247 -67.67 -14.48 0.39
C ASP A 247 -67.18 -15.01 -0.98
N LEU A 248 -68.07 -15.65 -1.74
CA LEU A 248 -67.79 -16.29 -3.02
C LEU A 248 -68.07 -15.36 -4.24
N ASP A 249 -68.61 -14.14 -4.03
CA ASP A 249 -69.04 -13.23 -5.07
C ASP A 249 -68.13 -12.01 -5.30
N SER A 250 -66.91 -11.98 -4.73
CA SER A 250 -65.97 -10.86 -4.85
C SER A 250 -64.77 -11.14 -5.78
#